data_d201372a39500a21d3b9cf0755165b9f
#
_entry.id   d201372a39500a21d3b9cf0755165b9f
#
_cell.length_a   1.000
_cell.length_b   1.000
_cell.length_c   1.000
_cell.angle_alpha   90.00
_cell.angle_beta   90.00
_cell.angle_gamma   90.00
#
_symmetry.space_group_name_H-M   'P 1'
#
loop_
_entity.id
_entity.type
_entity.pdbx_description
1 polymer ?
#
loop_
_entity_poly.entity_id
_entity_poly.type
_entity_poly.pdbx_seq_one_letter_code
_entity_poly.pdbx_strand_id
1 'polypeptide(L)'
;MPYPGAGRFAPSPTGALHRGSLLTAVASWLDARAAGLAWQLRFDDLDSARNVPGAEASICRALEAHALFWDGAIVRQSLRTEQYAHSLATLAELGLTYCCTCSRLALAGATVYPGTCRARGLADIEAAIRFRCPNDMITFEDQCRGPQRINVAAENGDFVVRRRDGVFAYALATAVDDGAAEITRVVRGRDLLQLTGIQLALMDALGLKRPSYAHLPLVVNSTAQKLSKQTHAQPLGDNEALSNLRWTLRALGQPTAETPVRTPEELLSIAVSLWNPDLIPGSDITLAST
;
A
#
# COMPACT_ATOMS: atom_id res chain seq x y z
N MET A 1 1.29 0.13 -24.64
CA MET A 1 0.30 -0.45 -23.71
C MET A 1 -1.06 0.13 -24.02
N PRO A 2 -2.18 -0.60 -23.91
CA PRO A 2 -3.49 -0.06 -24.26
C PRO A 2 -4.04 0.93 -23.22
N TYR A 3 -3.39 1.06 -22.06
CA TYR A 3 -3.83 1.92 -20.96
C TYR A 3 -2.89 3.11 -20.73
N PRO A 4 -3.41 4.31 -20.37
CA PRO A 4 -2.61 5.51 -20.14
C PRO A 4 -1.90 5.53 -18.78
N GLY A 5 -2.02 4.48 -17.99
CA GLY A 5 -1.43 4.31 -16.65
C GLY A 5 -2.04 3.12 -15.94
N ALA A 6 -1.72 2.96 -14.66
CA ALA A 6 -2.22 1.85 -13.86
C ALA A 6 -2.56 2.26 -12.42
N GLY A 7 -3.58 1.56 -11.86
CA GLY A 7 -3.74 1.38 -10.43
C GLY A 7 -3.17 0.03 -10.00
N ARG A 8 -3.10 -0.24 -8.69
CA ARG A 8 -2.63 -1.55 -8.20
C ARG A 8 -3.30 -1.94 -6.88
N PHE A 9 -3.41 -3.25 -6.68
CA PHE A 9 -3.62 -3.87 -5.37
C PHE A 9 -2.32 -4.58 -4.96
N ALA A 10 -1.81 -4.27 -3.78
CA ALA A 10 -0.49 -4.73 -3.33
C ALA A 10 -0.55 -5.36 -1.94
N PRO A 11 -1.19 -6.55 -1.78
CA PRO A 11 -1.29 -7.23 -0.51
C PRO A 11 0.02 -7.93 -0.12
N SER A 12 0.36 -7.93 1.19
CA SER A 12 1.35 -8.88 1.72
C SER A 12 0.71 -10.27 1.86
N PRO A 13 1.40 -11.36 1.44
CA PRO A 13 0.85 -12.72 1.46
C PRO A 13 0.94 -13.35 2.88
N THR A 14 0.36 -12.68 3.86
CA THR A 14 0.39 -13.09 5.27
C THR A 14 -0.87 -13.87 5.69
N GLY A 15 -1.66 -14.36 4.74
CA GLY A 15 -2.88 -15.18 4.90
C GLY A 15 -4.00 -14.76 3.95
N ALA A 16 -5.20 -15.30 4.10
CA ALA A 16 -6.37 -15.03 3.26
C ALA A 16 -6.85 -13.57 3.33
N LEU A 17 -7.60 -13.13 2.32
CA LEU A 17 -8.27 -11.83 2.36
C LEU A 17 -9.40 -11.82 3.39
N HIS A 18 -9.63 -10.65 3.98
CA HIS A 18 -10.73 -10.34 4.88
C HIS A 18 -11.48 -9.10 4.38
N ARG A 19 -12.60 -8.75 4.98
CA ARG A 19 -13.43 -7.60 4.52
C ARG A 19 -12.66 -6.29 4.39
N GLY A 20 -11.69 -6.01 5.28
CA GLY A 20 -10.85 -4.81 5.17
C GLY A 20 -9.93 -4.82 3.95
N SER A 21 -9.31 -5.96 3.61
CA SER A 21 -8.50 -6.10 2.40
C SER A 21 -9.36 -6.10 1.13
N LEU A 22 -10.55 -6.72 1.16
CA LEU A 22 -11.50 -6.68 0.07
C LEU A 22 -11.96 -5.26 -0.23
N LEU A 23 -12.25 -4.46 0.80
CA LEU A 23 -12.63 -3.05 0.63
C LEU A 23 -11.55 -2.28 -0.16
N THR A 24 -10.28 -2.50 0.18
CA THR A 24 -9.17 -1.87 -0.54
C THR A 24 -9.04 -2.41 -1.97
N ALA A 25 -9.19 -3.72 -2.18
CA ALA A 25 -9.13 -4.33 -3.51
C ALA A 25 -10.24 -3.79 -4.43
N VAL A 26 -11.49 -3.78 -3.96
CA VAL A 26 -12.65 -3.27 -4.71
C VAL A 26 -12.49 -1.79 -5.02
N ALA A 27 -12.15 -0.95 -4.04
CA ALA A 27 -12.00 0.48 -4.27
C ALA A 27 -10.89 0.78 -5.28
N SER A 28 -9.71 0.12 -5.15
CA SER A 28 -8.60 0.31 -6.09
C SER A 28 -8.93 -0.19 -7.50
N TRP A 29 -9.72 -1.27 -7.61
CA TRP A 29 -10.17 -1.82 -8.89
C TRP A 29 -11.17 -0.88 -9.56
N LEU A 30 -12.18 -0.43 -8.84
CA LEU A 30 -13.20 0.49 -9.36
C LEU A 30 -12.57 1.82 -9.80
N ASP A 31 -11.66 2.38 -8.98
CA ASP A 31 -10.97 3.62 -9.30
C ASP A 31 -10.13 3.51 -10.57
N ALA A 32 -9.40 2.41 -10.74
CA ALA A 32 -8.64 2.15 -11.96
C ALA A 32 -9.57 1.95 -13.17
N ARG A 33 -10.60 1.11 -13.06
CA ARG A 33 -11.51 0.80 -14.18
C ARG A 33 -12.35 2.01 -14.60
N ALA A 34 -12.88 2.79 -13.67
CA ALA A 34 -13.61 4.01 -13.95
C ALA A 34 -12.74 5.08 -14.66
N ALA A 35 -11.44 5.10 -14.38
CA ALA A 35 -10.48 5.96 -15.06
C ALA A 35 -9.91 5.36 -16.37
N GLY A 36 -10.36 4.19 -16.81
CA GLY A 36 -9.84 3.50 -18.00
C GLY A 36 -8.39 3.05 -17.87
N LEU A 37 -7.91 2.77 -16.65
CA LEU A 37 -6.56 2.36 -16.34
C LEU A 37 -6.44 0.83 -16.21
N ALA A 38 -5.22 0.31 -16.38
CA ALA A 38 -4.91 -1.03 -15.96
C ALA A 38 -5.02 -1.16 -14.43
N TRP A 39 -5.30 -2.37 -13.95
CA TRP A 39 -5.24 -2.69 -12.53
C TRP A 39 -4.30 -3.87 -12.30
N GLN A 40 -3.20 -3.65 -11.60
CA GLN A 40 -2.14 -4.62 -11.42
C GLN A 40 -2.22 -5.29 -10.04
N LEU A 41 -1.81 -6.56 -9.98
CA LEU A 41 -1.63 -7.30 -8.73
C LEU A 41 -0.15 -7.44 -8.42
N ARG A 42 0.27 -6.96 -7.23
CA ARG A 42 1.61 -7.14 -6.70
C ARG A 42 1.56 -7.77 -5.31
N PHE A 43 2.42 -8.75 -5.05
CA PHE A 43 2.64 -9.26 -3.71
C PHE A 43 3.82 -8.53 -3.05
N ASP A 44 3.54 -7.85 -1.94
CA ASP A 44 4.55 -7.20 -1.12
C ASP A 44 5.08 -8.23 -0.11
N ASP A 45 5.98 -9.11 -0.58
CA ASP A 45 6.43 -10.37 0.04
C ASP A 45 7.88 -10.35 0.55
N LEU A 46 8.50 -9.16 0.70
CA LEU A 46 9.89 -9.02 1.14
C LEU A 46 10.15 -9.55 2.55
N ASP A 47 9.18 -9.45 3.45
CA ASP A 47 9.30 -9.99 4.80
C ASP A 47 8.89 -11.48 4.83
N SER A 48 9.81 -12.33 4.37
CA SER A 48 9.57 -13.77 4.21
C SER A 48 9.12 -14.45 5.51
N ALA A 49 9.53 -13.96 6.68
CA ALA A 49 9.15 -14.52 7.98
C ALA A 49 7.65 -14.37 8.28
N ARG A 50 6.97 -13.42 7.65
CA ARG A 50 5.52 -13.23 7.79
C ARG A 50 4.70 -13.86 6.67
N ASN A 51 5.34 -14.34 5.61
CA ASN A 51 4.64 -14.95 4.48
C ASN A 51 4.10 -16.31 4.88
N VAL A 52 2.84 -16.57 4.53
CA VAL A 52 2.15 -17.83 4.83
C VAL A 52 2.07 -18.68 3.56
N PRO A 53 2.52 -19.92 3.58
CA PRO A 53 2.40 -20.82 2.44
C PRO A 53 0.95 -20.91 1.94
N GLY A 54 0.76 -20.81 0.62
CA GLY A 54 -0.56 -20.83 -0.01
C GLY A 54 -1.38 -19.54 0.08
N ALA A 55 -0.90 -18.50 0.79
CA ALA A 55 -1.62 -17.23 0.91
C ALA A 55 -1.81 -16.52 -0.43
N GLU A 56 -0.79 -16.51 -1.30
CA GLU A 56 -0.92 -15.92 -2.65
C GLU A 56 -2.04 -16.60 -3.45
N ALA A 57 -2.05 -17.92 -3.51
CA ALA A 57 -3.09 -18.67 -4.21
C ALA A 57 -4.49 -18.43 -3.60
N SER A 58 -4.58 -18.32 -2.28
CA SER A 58 -5.84 -17.97 -1.60
C SER A 58 -6.31 -16.55 -1.96
N ILE A 59 -5.41 -15.59 -2.02
CA ILE A 59 -5.72 -14.20 -2.42
C ILE A 59 -6.20 -14.16 -3.87
N CYS A 60 -5.48 -14.84 -4.80
CA CYS A 60 -5.89 -14.89 -6.21
C CYS A 60 -7.28 -15.49 -6.37
N ARG A 61 -7.55 -16.65 -5.76
CA ARG A 61 -8.90 -17.27 -5.82
C ARG A 61 -9.98 -16.36 -5.27
N ALA A 62 -9.72 -15.66 -4.16
CA ALA A 62 -10.68 -14.73 -3.58
C ALA A 62 -10.94 -13.55 -4.53
N LEU A 63 -9.92 -12.98 -5.18
CA LEU A 63 -10.09 -11.92 -6.17
C LEU A 63 -10.88 -12.40 -7.38
N GLU A 64 -10.56 -13.58 -7.93
CA GLU A 64 -11.26 -14.20 -9.05
C GLU A 64 -12.73 -14.49 -8.73
N ALA A 65 -13.02 -15.04 -7.53
CA ALA A 65 -14.39 -15.29 -7.08
C ALA A 65 -15.22 -13.99 -6.97
N HIS A 66 -14.57 -12.86 -6.69
CA HIS A 66 -15.20 -11.53 -6.65
C HIS A 66 -15.13 -10.79 -7.99
N ALA A 67 -14.73 -11.45 -9.09
CA ALA A 67 -14.55 -10.87 -10.43
C ALA A 67 -13.58 -9.67 -10.48
N LEU A 68 -12.63 -9.59 -9.56
CA LEU A 68 -11.60 -8.56 -9.51
C LEU A 68 -10.37 -9.04 -10.32
N PHE A 69 -10.51 -9.09 -11.62
CA PHE A 69 -9.45 -9.53 -12.53
C PHE A 69 -8.42 -8.43 -12.72
N TRP A 70 -7.13 -8.83 -12.64
CA TRP A 70 -5.97 -7.96 -12.83
C TRP A 70 -5.42 -8.07 -14.25
N ASP A 71 -4.66 -7.05 -14.67
CA ASP A 71 -4.02 -6.99 -15.97
C ASP A 71 -2.54 -7.38 -15.86
N GLY A 72 -2.07 -8.17 -16.82
CA GLY A 72 -0.68 -8.57 -16.94
C GLY A 72 -0.24 -9.63 -15.93
N ALA A 73 1.07 -9.73 -15.74
CA ALA A 73 1.65 -10.71 -14.83
C ALA A 73 1.62 -10.22 -13.37
N ILE A 74 1.48 -11.17 -12.44
CA ILE A 74 1.60 -10.88 -11.00
C ILE A 74 3.05 -10.52 -10.69
N VAL A 75 3.24 -9.37 -10.06
CA VAL A 75 4.56 -8.92 -9.59
C VAL A 75 4.80 -9.41 -8.17
N ARG A 76 6.04 -9.84 -7.87
CA ARG A 76 6.49 -10.19 -6.51
C ARG A 76 7.70 -9.37 -6.16
N GLN A 77 7.68 -8.71 -5.01
CA GLN A 77 8.79 -7.86 -4.56
C GLN A 77 10.06 -8.67 -4.30
N SER A 78 9.94 -9.90 -3.80
CA SER A 78 11.08 -10.80 -3.56
C SER A 78 11.90 -11.12 -4.81
N LEU A 79 11.30 -11.03 -6.00
CA LEU A 79 11.97 -11.23 -7.29
C LEU A 79 12.57 -9.95 -7.90
N ARG A 80 12.51 -8.81 -7.17
CA ARG A 80 12.91 -7.49 -7.68
C ARG A 80 14.04 -6.85 -6.86
N THR A 81 14.76 -7.64 -6.08
CA THR A 81 15.83 -7.15 -5.19
C THR A 81 16.96 -6.44 -5.92
N GLU A 82 17.25 -6.80 -7.18
CA GLU A 82 18.24 -6.12 -8.01
C GLU A 82 17.83 -4.68 -8.33
N GLN A 83 16.56 -4.43 -8.62
CA GLN A 83 16.02 -3.09 -8.89
C GLN A 83 16.11 -2.20 -7.65
N TYR A 84 15.86 -2.76 -6.47
CA TYR A 84 16.01 -2.03 -5.21
C TYR A 84 17.47 -1.74 -4.89
N ALA A 85 18.37 -2.69 -5.17
CA ALA A 85 19.80 -2.50 -5.00
C ALA A 85 20.32 -1.39 -5.92
N HIS A 86 19.89 -1.37 -7.19
CA HIS A 86 20.21 -0.31 -8.14
C HIS A 86 19.72 1.06 -7.66
N SER A 87 18.45 1.16 -7.24
CA SER A 87 17.90 2.41 -6.70
C SER A 87 18.61 2.87 -5.43
N LEU A 88 19.00 1.93 -4.56
CA LEU A 88 19.80 2.24 -3.37
C LEU A 88 21.19 2.76 -3.74
N ALA A 89 21.86 2.18 -4.76
CA ALA A 89 23.15 2.67 -5.27
C ALA A 89 23.01 4.09 -5.81
N THR A 90 21.97 4.38 -6.60
CA THR A 90 21.68 5.74 -7.07
C THR A 90 21.54 6.73 -5.90
N LEU A 91 20.79 6.37 -4.88
CA LEU A 91 20.65 7.22 -3.69
C LEU A 91 21.99 7.42 -2.94
N ALA A 92 22.88 6.42 -2.95
CA ALA A 92 24.21 6.51 -2.35
C ALA A 92 25.13 7.44 -3.16
N GLU A 93 25.13 7.35 -4.49
CA GLU A 93 25.86 8.23 -5.41
C GLU A 93 25.44 9.70 -5.25
N LEU A 94 24.15 9.94 -4.99
CA LEU A 94 23.62 11.27 -4.67
C LEU A 94 23.98 11.75 -3.23
N GLY A 95 24.66 10.92 -2.43
CA GLY A 95 25.00 11.24 -1.04
C GLY A 95 23.79 11.23 -0.08
N LEU A 96 22.67 10.65 -0.52
CA LEU A 96 21.41 10.64 0.21
C LEU A 96 21.24 9.44 1.16
N THR A 97 22.28 8.62 1.32
CA THR A 97 22.25 7.49 2.25
C THR A 97 23.47 7.47 3.18
N TYR A 98 23.39 6.68 4.23
CA TYR A 98 24.51 6.37 5.13
C TYR A 98 24.23 5.11 5.95
N CYS A 99 25.29 4.49 6.46
CA CYS A 99 25.23 3.29 7.29
C CYS A 99 24.91 3.63 8.74
N CYS A 100 24.08 2.80 9.37
CA CYS A 100 23.63 2.96 10.76
C CYS A 100 23.74 1.65 11.54
N THR A 101 24.48 1.66 12.64
CA THR A 101 24.66 0.52 13.53
C THR A 101 23.81 0.57 14.81
N CYS A 102 22.92 1.58 14.95
CA CYS A 102 22.04 1.68 16.11
C CYS A 102 21.14 0.44 16.23
N SER A 103 21.11 -0.16 17.41
CA SER A 103 20.18 -1.23 17.74
C SER A 103 18.79 -0.68 18.07
N ARG A 104 17.77 -1.55 18.08
CA ARG A 104 16.42 -1.17 18.56
C ARG A 104 16.47 -0.70 20.02
N LEU A 105 17.31 -1.32 20.86
CA LEU A 105 17.48 -0.94 22.26
C LEU A 105 18.11 0.47 22.38
N ALA A 106 19.11 0.79 21.56
CA ALA A 106 19.74 2.11 21.55
C ALA A 106 18.79 3.23 21.07
N LEU A 107 17.72 2.88 20.38
CA LEU A 107 16.68 3.80 19.90
C LEU A 107 15.38 3.69 20.73
N ALA A 108 15.38 2.91 21.81
CA ALA A 108 14.21 2.76 22.66
C ALA A 108 13.76 4.12 23.23
N GLY A 109 12.48 4.44 23.08
CA GLY A 109 11.91 5.72 23.52
C GLY A 109 12.02 6.87 22.50
N ALA A 110 12.79 6.71 21.42
CA ALA A 110 12.86 7.71 20.37
C ALA A 110 11.72 7.48 19.35
N THR A 111 10.81 8.42 19.23
CA THR A 111 9.75 8.42 18.19
C THR A 111 10.30 8.82 16.83
N VAL A 112 11.34 9.67 16.82
CA VAL A 112 12.03 10.14 15.63
C VAL A 112 13.50 9.74 15.75
N TYR A 113 14.10 9.26 14.67
CA TYR A 113 15.51 8.90 14.67
C TYR A 113 16.41 10.14 14.90
N PRO A 114 17.26 10.15 15.93
CA PRO A 114 18.02 11.35 16.35
C PRO A 114 19.24 11.67 15.47
N GLY A 115 19.46 10.96 14.35
CA GLY A 115 20.60 11.23 13.46
C GLY A 115 21.95 10.72 13.96
N THR A 116 22.01 9.90 15.00
CA THR A 116 23.24 9.45 15.71
C THR A 116 24.37 8.99 14.78
N CYS A 117 24.05 8.30 13.68
CA CYS A 117 25.05 7.78 12.74
C CYS A 117 25.24 8.65 11.49
N ARG A 118 24.46 9.74 11.33
CA ARG A 118 24.39 10.53 10.10
C ARG A 118 25.73 11.09 9.62
N ALA A 119 26.62 11.45 10.54
CA ALA A 119 27.93 12.04 10.23
C ALA A 119 29.13 11.11 10.53
N ARG A 120 28.87 9.82 10.88
CA ARG A 120 29.94 8.93 11.37
C ARG A 120 30.76 8.25 10.29
N GLY A 121 30.34 8.27 9.01
CA GLY A 121 31.07 7.63 7.91
C GLY A 121 31.26 6.12 8.10
N LEU A 122 30.28 5.43 8.66
CA LEU A 122 30.37 3.98 8.96
C LEU A 122 30.38 3.16 7.66
N ALA A 123 31.17 2.07 7.65
CA ALA A 123 31.16 1.10 6.56
C ALA A 123 29.85 0.27 6.55
N ASP A 124 29.50 -0.29 5.39
CA ASP A 124 28.36 -1.18 5.20
C ASP A 124 28.68 -2.63 5.64
N ILE A 125 29.08 -2.76 6.89
CA ILE A 125 29.34 -4.06 7.53
C ILE A 125 28.36 -4.19 8.68
N GLU A 126 27.46 -5.17 8.59
CA GLU A 126 26.42 -5.40 9.60
C GLU A 126 25.63 -4.13 9.97
N ALA A 127 25.41 -3.25 9.00
CA ALA A 127 24.74 -1.97 9.19
C ALA A 127 23.39 -1.92 8.43
N ALA A 128 22.42 -1.22 8.99
CA ALA A 128 21.25 -0.78 8.22
C ALA A 128 21.65 0.44 7.38
N ILE A 129 21.01 0.61 6.23
CA ILE A 129 21.16 1.83 5.43
C ILE A 129 19.97 2.72 5.68
N ARG A 130 20.24 3.99 5.98
CA ARG A 130 19.22 5.03 6.16
C ARG A 130 19.26 6.04 5.02
N PHE A 131 18.07 6.54 4.67
CA PHE A 131 17.91 7.69 3.79
C PHE A 131 18.06 8.97 4.61
N ARG A 132 18.80 9.93 4.06
CA ARG A 132 18.94 11.29 4.61
C ARG A 132 17.70 12.09 4.26
N CYS A 133 16.75 12.22 5.17
CA CYS A 133 15.55 13.00 4.93
C CYS A 133 15.89 14.47 4.65
N PRO A 134 15.39 15.03 3.56
CA PRO A 134 15.39 16.47 3.37
C PRO A 134 14.49 17.10 4.44
N ASN A 135 14.82 18.33 4.84
CA ASN A 135 14.00 19.08 5.81
C ASN A 135 12.85 19.83 5.13
N ASP A 136 12.47 19.40 3.95
CA ASP A 136 11.44 20.04 3.15
C ASP A 136 10.06 19.44 3.48
N MET A 137 9.05 20.28 3.31
CA MET A 137 7.65 19.86 3.47
C MET A 137 7.20 19.11 2.22
N ILE A 138 6.84 17.85 2.38
CA ILE A 138 6.18 17.06 1.33
C ILE A 138 4.69 17.41 1.32
N THR A 139 4.22 17.91 0.19
CA THR A 139 2.80 18.24 -0.02
C THR A 139 2.21 17.40 -1.13
N PHE A 140 0.98 16.96 -0.95
CA PHE A 140 0.19 16.26 -1.97
C PHE A 140 -1.30 16.41 -1.68
N GLU A 141 -2.11 16.22 -2.71
CA GLU A 141 -3.57 16.15 -2.57
C GLU A 141 -3.97 14.68 -2.43
N ASP A 142 -4.72 14.36 -1.38
CA ASP A 142 -5.31 13.06 -1.19
C ASP A 142 -6.81 13.11 -1.47
N GLN A 143 -7.28 12.26 -2.36
CA GLN A 143 -8.65 12.30 -2.86
C GLN A 143 -9.71 12.08 -1.76
N CYS A 144 -9.38 11.30 -0.72
CA CYS A 144 -10.29 11.02 0.40
C CYS A 144 -10.01 11.87 1.65
N ARG A 145 -8.81 12.46 1.76
CA ARG A 145 -8.33 13.15 2.98
C ARG A 145 -8.00 14.62 2.75
N GLY A 146 -8.12 15.09 1.50
CA GLY A 146 -7.79 16.47 1.11
C GLY A 146 -6.30 16.77 1.17
N PRO A 147 -5.93 18.06 1.26
CA PRO A 147 -4.54 18.50 1.24
C PRO A 147 -3.73 17.91 2.39
N GLN A 148 -2.58 17.30 2.09
CA GLN A 148 -1.66 16.72 3.05
C GLN A 148 -0.34 17.49 3.06
N ARG A 149 0.24 17.63 4.26
CA ARG A 149 1.52 18.31 4.48
C ARG A 149 2.29 17.52 5.52
N ILE A 150 3.37 16.85 5.11
CA ILE A 150 4.18 15.97 5.96
C ILE A 150 5.61 16.47 5.99
N ASN A 151 6.14 16.77 7.16
CA ASN A 151 7.56 17.00 7.34
C ASN A 151 8.23 15.69 7.75
N VAL A 152 8.75 14.95 6.75
CA VAL A 152 9.33 13.63 6.97
C VAL A 152 10.50 13.67 7.95
N ALA A 153 11.34 14.69 7.88
CA ALA A 153 12.49 14.83 8.78
C ALA A 153 12.05 15.06 10.24
N ALA A 154 11.02 15.87 10.46
CA ALA A 154 10.51 16.16 11.79
C ALA A 154 9.68 15.02 12.38
N GLU A 155 8.93 14.29 11.54
CA GLU A 155 7.99 13.26 11.99
C GLU A 155 8.62 11.87 12.08
N ASN A 156 9.59 11.56 11.20
CA ASN A 156 10.23 10.24 11.12
C ASN A 156 11.75 10.29 11.35
N GLY A 157 12.40 11.41 11.05
CA GLY A 157 13.83 11.49 10.92
C GLY A 157 14.35 10.69 9.72
N ASP A 158 15.65 10.43 9.68
CA ASP A 158 16.26 9.57 8.65
C ASP A 158 15.76 8.12 8.84
N PHE A 159 15.05 7.60 7.86
CA PHE A 159 14.43 6.28 7.94
C PHE A 159 15.27 5.18 7.26
N VAL A 160 15.05 3.94 7.66
CA VAL A 160 15.74 2.77 7.11
C VAL A 160 15.21 2.47 5.72
N VAL A 161 16.11 2.32 4.72
CA VAL A 161 15.82 1.87 3.35
C VAL A 161 16.32 0.46 3.09
N ARG A 162 17.35 -0.01 3.82
CA ARG A 162 17.76 -1.42 3.88
C ARG A 162 18.07 -1.80 5.32
N ARG A 163 17.49 -2.90 5.77
CA ARG A 163 17.72 -3.45 7.10
C ARG A 163 19.11 -4.06 7.21
N ARG A 164 19.58 -4.31 8.44
CA ARG A 164 20.88 -4.95 8.72
C ARG A 164 20.97 -6.37 8.16
N ASP A 165 19.86 -7.08 8.11
CA ASP A 165 19.77 -8.43 7.55
C ASP A 165 19.69 -8.43 6.00
N GLY A 166 19.87 -7.28 5.35
CA GLY A 166 19.87 -7.13 3.90
C GLY A 166 18.50 -6.90 3.28
N VAL A 167 17.41 -7.07 4.02
CA VAL A 167 16.04 -6.89 3.50
C VAL A 167 15.77 -5.41 3.22
N PHE A 168 15.30 -5.10 2.01
CA PHE A 168 14.89 -3.75 1.64
C PHE A 168 13.63 -3.32 2.38
N ALA A 169 13.57 -2.06 2.79
CA ALA A 169 12.41 -1.54 3.48
C ALA A 169 11.23 -1.37 2.52
N TYR A 170 10.03 -1.64 3.03
CA TYR A 170 8.78 -1.51 2.29
C TYR A 170 8.65 -0.16 1.56
N ALA A 171 9.04 0.93 2.20
CA ALA A 171 8.93 2.27 1.61
C ALA A 171 9.76 2.41 0.33
N LEU A 172 11.00 1.91 0.31
CA LEU A 172 11.86 1.95 -0.89
C LEU A 172 11.30 1.02 -1.97
N ALA A 173 10.99 -0.23 -1.61
CA ALA A 173 10.50 -1.21 -2.58
C ALA A 173 9.21 -0.73 -3.26
N THR A 174 8.25 -0.21 -2.48
CA THR A 174 6.99 0.30 -3.03
C THR A 174 7.20 1.52 -3.92
N ALA A 175 8.06 2.48 -3.54
CA ALA A 175 8.35 3.66 -4.37
C ALA A 175 8.98 3.26 -5.72
N VAL A 176 9.95 2.35 -5.69
CA VAL A 176 10.62 1.83 -6.90
C VAL A 176 9.64 1.05 -7.78
N ASP A 177 8.82 0.17 -7.20
CA ASP A 177 7.87 -0.65 -7.96
C ASP A 177 6.76 0.19 -8.57
N ASP A 178 6.16 1.11 -7.80
CA ASP A 178 5.11 2.00 -8.30
C ASP A 178 5.65 2.89 -9.44
N GLY A 179 6.92 3.35 -9.34
CA GLY A 179 7.59 4.09 -10.42
C GLY A 179 7.84 3.23 -11.67
N ALA A 180 8.41 2.03 -11.49
CA ALA A 180 8.76 1.13 -12.59
C ALA A 180 7.53 0.57 -13.34
N ALA A 181 6.40 0.40 -12.63
CA ALA A 181 5.14 -0.07 -13.18
C ALA A 181 4.23 1.06 -13.70
N GLU A 182 4.75 2.30 -13.74
CA GLU A 182 4.00 3.50 -14.16
C GLU A 182 2.64 3.62 -13.46
N ILE A 183 2.63 3.32 -12.14
CA ILE A 183 1.42 3.47 -11.33
C ILE A 183 1.07 4.96 -11.25
N THR A 184 -0.12 5.30 -11.71
CA THR A 184 -0.62 6.68 -11.69
C THR A 184 -1.63 6.92 -10.57
N ARG A 185 -2.23 5.84 -10.02
CA ARG A 185 -3.23 5.93 -8.95
C ARG A 185 -2.97 4.90 -7.84
N VAL A 186 -2.90 5.38 -6.60
CA VAL A 186 -2.65 4.57 -5.41
C VAL A 186 -3.85 4.69 -4.47
N VAL A 187 -4.69 3.66 -4.44
CA VAL A 187 -5.80 3.55 -3.49
C VAL A 187 -5.42 2.52 -2.42
N ARG A 188 -5.45 2.90 -1.14
CA ARG A 188 -5.01 2.05 -0.03
C ARG A 188 -5.58 2.51 1.32
N GLY A 189 -5.39 1.74 2.38
CA GLY A 189 -5.86 2.12 3.73
C GLY A 189 -5.15 3.36 4.29
N ARG A 190 -5.87 4.17 5.06
CA ARG A 190 -5.37 5.42 5.67
C ARG A 190 -4.25 5.23 6.69
N ASP A 191 -4.05 4.00 7.18
CA ASP A 191 -2.93 3.66 8.05
C ASP A 191 -1.56 3.82 7.38
N LEU A 192 -1.54 3.91 6.04
CA LEU A 192 -0.35 4.19 5.25
C LEU A 192 -0.19 5.67 4.85
N LEU A 193 -1.07 6.56 5.34
CA LEU A 193 -1.04 7.98 4.95
C LEU A 193 0.31 8.65 5.32
N GLN A 194 0.78 8.46 6.55
CA GLN A 194 2.06 9.02 6.99
C GLN A 194 3.26 8.46 6.21
N LEU A 195 3.18 7.19 5.81
CA LEU A 195 4.21 6.55 5.00
C LEU A 195 4.28 7.13 3.57
N THR A 196 3.22 7.77 3.10
CA THR A 196 3.18 8.44 1.78
C THR A 196 4.25 9.52 1.69
N GLY A 197 4.46 10.32 2.73
CA GLY A 197 5.52 11.33 2.76
C GLY A 197 6.91 10.71 2.55
N ILE A 198 7.19 9.60 3.22
CA ILE A 198 8.43 8.85 3.07
C ILE A 198 8.62 8.34 1.64
N GLN A 199 7.57 7.75 1.04
CA GLN A 199 7.61 7.23 -0.32
C GLN A 199 7.79 8.35 -1.35
N LEU A 200 7.10 9.49 -1.17
CA LEU A 200 7.25 10.65 -2.06
C LEU A 200 8.65 11.25 -1.97
N ALA A 201 9.26 11.33 -0.77
CA ALA A 201 10.64 11.78 -0.62
C ALA A 201 11.64 10.88 -1.39
N LEU A 202 11.41 9.56 -1.38
CA LEU A 202 12.20 8.61 -2.16
C LEU A 202 11.96 8.74 -3.67
N MET A 203 10.69 8.90 -4.09
CA MET A 203 10.35 9.10 -5.50
C MET A 203 11.00 10.37 -6.05
N ASP A 204 10.95 11.48 -5.31
CA ASP A 204 11.59 12.73 -5.72
C ASP A 204 13.10 12.58 -5.87
N ALA A 205 13.75 11.95 -4.88
CA ALA A 205 15.19 11.71 -4.89
C ALA A 205 15.64 10.79 -6.05
N LEU A 206 14.77 9.87 -6.49
CA LEU A 206 15.01 8.96 -7.61
C LEU A 206 14.50 9.51 -8.95
N GLY A 207 13.90 10.69 -8.99
CA GLY A 207 13.31 11.25 -10.21
C GLY A 207 12.09 10.48 -10.74
N LEU A 208 11.38 9.76 -9.87
CA LEU A 208 10.19 8.98 -10.23
C LEU A 208 8.94 9.87 -10.21
N LYS A 209 8.00 9.57 -11.09
CA LYS A 209 6.70 10.28 -11.12
C LYS A 209 5.87 9.94 -9.88
N ARG A 210 5.32 10.96 -9.24
CA ARG A 210 4.39 10.79 -8.13
C ARG A 210 3.02 10.36 -8.64
N PRO A 211 2.41 9.27 -8.11
CA PRO A 211 1.02 8.95 -8.38
C PRO A 211 0.06 9.87 -7.60
N SER A 212 -1.21 9.89 -7.98
CA SER A 212 -2.28 10.41 -7.12
C SER A 212 -2.63 9.39 -6.03
N TYR A 213 -3.13 9.87 -4.89
CA TYR A 213 -3.43 9.04 -3.73
C TYR A 213 -4.88 9.16 -3.29
N ALA A 214 -5.44 8.04 -2.82
CA ALA A 214 -6.70 7.99 -2.09
C ALA A 214 -6.54 7.06 -0.87
N HIS A 215 -6.58 7.63 0.34
CA HIS A 215 -6.45 6.87 1.57
C HIS A 215 -7.82 6.58 2.18
N LEU A 216 -8.24 5.34 2.02
CA LEU A 216 -9.55 4.81 2.43
C LEU A 216 -9.70 4.74 3.95
N PRO A 217 -10.93 4.84 4.48
CA PRO A 217 -11.21 4.50 5.87
C PRO A 217 -10.84 3.04 6.16
N LEU A 218 -10.48 2.77 7.41
CA LEU A 218 -10.21 1.41 7.85
C LEU A 218 -11.51 0.71 8.24
N VAL A 219 -11.55 -0.59 8.03
CA VAL A 219 -12.58 -1.42 8.64
C VAL A 219 -12.09 -1.82 10.03
N VAL A 220 -12.88 -1.50 11.04
CA VAL A 220 -12.55 -1.73 12.45
C VAL A 220 -13.61 -2.62 13.12
N ASN A 221 -13.22 -3.29 14.19
CA ASN A 221 -14.16 -4.03 15.03
C ASN A 221 -14.92 -3.09 16.00
N SER A 222 -15.79 -3.64 16.85
CA SER A 222 -16.57 -2.89 17.83
C SER A 222 -15.73 -2.16 18.89
N THR A 223 -14.45 -2.53 19.04
CA THR A 223 -13.49 -1.86 19.94
C THR A 223 -12.57 -0.87 19.20
N ALA A 224 -12.93 -0.45 17.99
CA ALA A 224 -12.18 0.44 17.12
C ALA A 224 -10.77 -0.06 16.72
N GLN A 225 -10.51 -1.36 16.85
CA GLN A 225 -9.27 -1.95 16.38
C GLN A 225 -9.38 -2.31 14.91
N LYS A 226 -8.35 -1.97 14.12
CA LYS A 226 -8.27 -2.32 12.69
C LYS A 226 -8.46 -3.81 12.49
N LEU A 227 -9.35 -4.18 11.56
CA LEU A 227 -9.43 -5.57 11.10
C LEU A 227 -8.11 -5.92 10.40
N SER A 228 -7.45 -6.89 10.97
CA SER A 228 -6.21 -7.45 10.44
C SER A 228 -6.17 -8.94 10.70
N LYS A 229 -5.26 -9.64 10.05
CA LYS A 229 -5.03 -11.06 10.33
C LYS A 229 -4.59 -11.30 11.77
N GLN A 230 -3.92 -10.32 12.40
CA GLN A 230 -3.54 -10.37 13.82
C GLN A 230 -4.72 -10.22 14.78
N THR A 231 -5.79 -9.57 14.35
CA THR A 231 -7.04 -9.44 15.13
C THR A 231 -8.07 -10.54 14.79
N HIS A 232 -7.61 -11.66 14.21
CA HIS A 232 -8.46 -12.81 13.85
C HIS A 232 -9.63 -12.44 12.92
N ALA A 233 -9.42 -11.50 12.00
CA ALA A 233 -10.42 -11.19 10.99
C ALA A 233 -10.79 -12.44 10.19
N GLN A 234 -12.09 -12.75 10.11
CA GLN A 234 -12.57 -13.92 9.39
C GLN A 234 -12.19 -13.85 7.90
N PRO A 235 -11.66 -14.94 7.30
CA PRO A 235 -11.49 -15.06 5.86
C PRO A 235 -12.80 -14.84 5.12
N LEU A 236 -12.71 -14.38 3.87
CA LEU A 236 -13.87 -14.28 2.98
C LEU A 236 -14.35 -15.69 2.59
N GLY A 237 -15.65 -15.92 2.62
CA GLY A 237 -16.25 -17.14 2.08
C GLY A 237 -16.31 -17.07 0.54
N ASP A 238 -15.86 -18.14 -0.13
CA ASP A 238 -15.82 -18.18 -1.61
C ASP A 238 -17.23 -18.08 -2.24
N ASN A 239 -18.25 -18.58 -1.55
CA ASN A 239 -19.64 -18.55 -2.02
C ASN A 239 -20.39 -17.25 -1.69
N GLU A 240 -19.72 -16.28 -1.04
CA GLU A 240 -20.32 -15.02 -0.57
C GLU A 240 -19.92 -13.80 -1.40
N ALA A 241 -19.32 -14.01 -2.57
CA ALA A 241 -18.73 -12.94 -3.36
C ALA A 241 -19.69 -11.78 -3.63
N LEU A 242 -20.93 -12.07 -4.08
CA LEU A 242 -21.90 -11.04 -4.37
C LEU A 242 -22.34 -10.28 -3.10
N SER A 243 -22.54 -10.97 -1.98
CA SER A 243 -22.92 -10.33 -0.70
C SER A 243 -21.76 -9.50 -0.13
N ASN A 244 -20.54 -9.98 -0.24
CA ASN A 244 -19.33 -9.26 0.13
C ASN A 244 -19.14 -7.98 -0.69
N LEU A 245 -19.34 -8.04 -2.01
CA LEU A 245 -19.28 -6.87 -2.89
C LEU A 245 -20.34 -5.83 -2.55
N ARG A 246 -21.60 -6.28 -2.32
CA ARG A 246 -22.69 -5.39 -1.90
C ARG A 246 -22.38 -4.69 -0.57
N TRP A 247 -21.86 -5.46 0.40
CA TRP A 247 -21.41 -4.89 1.66
C TRP A 247 -20.29 -3.85 1.43
N THR A 248 -19.29 -4.19 0.62
CA THR A 248 -18.15 -3.32 0.33
C THR A 248 -18.58 -2.01 -0.34
N LEU A 249 -19.46 -2.07 -1.34
CA LEU A 249 -19.98 -0.86 -2.00
C LEU A 249 -20.73 0.05 -1.03
N ARG A 250 -21.60 -0.51 -0.17
CA ARG A 250 -22.27 0.26 0.88
C ARG A 250 -21.29 0.88 1.86
N ALA A 251 -20.28 0.11 2.29
CA ALA A 251 -19.24 0.57 3.19
C ALA A 251 -18.39 1.71 2.60
N LEU A 252 -18.21 1.72 1.26
CA LEU A 252 -17.56 2.79 0.52
C LEU A 252 -18.53 3.96 0.16
N GLY A 253 -19.79 3.93 0.63
CA GLY A 253 -20.79 4.94 0.31
C GLY A 253 -21.24 4.94 -1.16
N GLN A 254 -20.92 3.88 -1.92
CA GLN A 254 -21.23 3.83 -3.34
C GLN A 254 -22.68 3.44 -3.61
N PRO A 255 -23.29 3.98 -4.67
CA PRO A 255 -24.62 3.56 -5.09
C PRO A 255 -24.64 2.06 -5.36
N THR A 256 -25.70 1.40 -4.92
CA THR A 256 -25.97 0.00 -5.26
C THR A 256 -27.01 -0.06 -6.38
N ALA A 257 -26.89 -1.03 -7.28
CA ALA A 257 -27.83 -1.20 -8.38
C ALA A 257 -29.28 -1.33 -7.88
N GLU A 258 -30.21 -0.58 -8.46
CA GLU A 258 -31.65 -0.70 -8.20
C GLU A 258 -32.24 -1.96 -8.87
N THR A 259 -31.58 -2.45 -9.93
CA THR A 259 -31.99 -3.64 -10.67
C THR A 259 -31.48 -4.92 -10.01
N PRO A 260 -32.21 -6.05 -10.14
CA PRO A 260 -31.74 -7.34 -9.64
C PRO A 260 -30.43 -7.76 -10.33
N VAL A 261 -29.34 -7.78 -9.56
CA VAL A 261 -28.01 -8.24 -9.98
C VAL A 261 -27.79 -9.64 -9.45
N ARG A 262 -27.31 -10.55 -10.28
CA ARG A 262 -27.16 -11.97 -9.95
C ARG A 262 -25.70 -12.43 -9.86
N THR A 263 -24.76 -11.70 -10.50
CA THR A 263 -23.34 -12.07 -10.50
C THR A 263 -22.44 -10.93 -10.03
N PRO A 264 -21.22 -11.24 -9.53
CA PRO A 264 -20.21 -10.24 -9.21
C PRO A 264 -19.88 -9.32 -10.38
N GLU A 265 -19.74 -9.86 -11.60
CA GLU A 265 -19.40 -9.12 -12.81
C GLU A 265 -20.46 -8.08 -13.18
N GLU A 266 -21.74 -8.45 -13.11
CA GLU A 266 -22.84 -7.52 -13.34
C GLU A 266 -22.80 -6.37 -12.33
N LEU A 267 -22.61 -6.68 -11.05
CA LEU A 267 -22.52 -5.67 -9.98
C LEU A 267 -21.36 -4.71 -10.19
N LEU A 268 -20.18 -5.25 -10.49
CA LEU A 268 -18.97 -4.44 -10.70
C LEU A 268 -19.08 -3.59 -11.96
N SER A 269 -19.66 -4.10 -13.06
CA SER A 269 -19.88 -3.31 -14.28
C SER A 269 -20.73 -2.07 -14.02
N ILE A 270 -21.79 -2.21 -13.24
CA ILE A 270 -22.63 -1.08 -12.82
C ILE A 270 -21.84 -0.15 -11.87
N ALA A 271 -21.13 -0.73 -10.89
CA ALA A 271 -20.37 0.04 -9.93
C ALA A 271 -19.26 0.89 -10.57
N VAL A 272 -18.61 0.41 -11.65
CA VAL A 272 -17.63 1.19 -12.43
C VAL A 272 -18.25 2.45 -13.00
N SER A 273 -19.46 2.34 -13.61
CA SER A 273 -20.14 3.48 -14.21
C SER A 273 -20.66 4.51 -13.21
N LEU A 274 -20.86 4.09 -11.95
CA LEU A 274 -21.37 4.90 -10.86
C LEU A 274 -20.29 5.31 -9.86
N TRP A 275 -19.04 4.89 -10.09
CA TRP A 275 -17.94 5.14 -9.14
C TRP A 275 -17.75 6.62 -8.88
N ASN A 276 -17.86 6.99 -7.62
CA ASN A 276 -17.61 8.36 -7.16
C ASN A 276 -16.79 8.33 -5.87
N PRO A 277 -15.48 8.63 -5.94
CA PRO A 277 -14.61 8.63 -4.77
C PRO A 277 -14.99 9.68 -3.72
N ASP A 278 -15.71 10.74 -4.07
CA ASP A 278 -16.15 11.77 -3.14
C ASP A 278 -17.20 11.26 -2.13
N LEU A 279 -17.84 10.13 -2.44
CA LEU A 279 -18.80 9.49 -1.55
C LEU A 279 -18.13 8.60 -0.49
N ILE A 280 -16.82 8.36 -0.58
CA ILE A 280 -16.12 7.53 0.38
C ILE A 280 -16.16 8.18 1.77
N PRO A 281 -16.57 7.43 2.83
CA PRO A 281 -16.69 8.01 4.17
C PRO A 281 -15.38 8.55 4.72
N GLY A 282 -15.43 9.70 5.38
CA GLY A 282 -14.28 10.29 6.06
C GLY A 282 -13.86 9.52 7.33
N SER A 283 -14.80 8.80 7.98
CA SER A 283 -14.58 8.04 9.23
C SER A 283 -14.37 6.56 8.95
N ASP A 284 -13.78 5.86 9.92
CA ASP A 284 -13.63 4.41 9.86
C ASP A 284 -14.98 3.68 9.90
N ILE A 285 -15.00 2.49 9.29
CA ILE A 285 -16.16 1.67 9.10
C ILE A 285 -16.20 0.60 10.19
N THR A 286 -17.13 0.69 11.11
CA THR A 286 -17.29 -0.32 12.16
C THR A 286 -18.06 -1.52 11.62
N LEU A 287 -17.46 -2.72 11.71
CA LEU A 287 -18.21 -3.96 11.52
C LEU A 287 -19.14 -4.16 12.71
N ALA A 288 -20.46 -4.17 12.45
CA ALA A 288 -21.41 -4.62 13.43
C ALA A 288 -21.10 -6.07 13.81
N SER A 289 -21.13 -6.37 15.11
CA SER A 289 -21.04 -7.76 15.60
C SER A 289 -22.22 -8.54 15.01
N THR A 290 -21.94 -9.59 14.25
CA THR A 290 -22.94 -10.55 13.79
C THR A 290 -23.37 -11.45 14.93
#